data_5443cc69cadc72f6ec2dd4b5b5fe7992
#
_entry.id   5443cc69cadc72f6ec2dd4b5b5fe7992
#
_cell.length_a   1.000
_cell.length_b   1.000
_cell.length_c   1.000
_cell.angle_alpha   90.00
_cell.angle_beta   90.00
_cell.angle_gamma   90.00
#
_symmetry.space_group_name_H-M   'P 1'
#
loop_
_entity.id
_entity.type
_entity.pdbx_description
1 polymer ?
#
loop_
_entity_poly.entity_id
_entity_poly.type
_entity_poly.pdbx_seq_one_letter_code
_entity_poly.pdbx_strand_id
1 'polypeptide(L)'
;PDESSGIKKYRVMHGEKETHLIFAITYRYKYEEYSLYTFTLQNELICETSIKDEDCYFQVQFDLSSEKGFPSVPETEKLTNDRDYLSNQMLYRNIKTYAIGHGCAAVWDENALPVKKISTCIFPMYEMKPIVPSRIDGVSLEMYKMSDYGSKEATFAELTVMCEKYAKWINDLDERISSISDRGTAERHVDKCRQCLKRMEEGVDLLKTDADILLAFQLMNRAMLMQQLHYNLPLQKWTCDDGNNIYLENPVSVLPDVNNEDTWYDKENKVYGKWRPFQLAFVLMNLKSMAKKTCTERSIVDLIWFPTGGGKTEAYLGLSAYTIFIRRIKEKNNAGTSILMRYTLRLLTSQQYERAAAMICA
;
A
#
# COMPACT_ATOMS: atom_id res chain seq x y z
N PRO A 1 1.93 -38.64 19.54
CA PRO A 1 2.79 -39.72 19.04
C PRO A 1 4.25 -39.36 19.30
N ASP A 2 5.03 -40.36 19.72
CA ASP A 2 6.46 -40.25 19.76
C ASP A 2 7.03 -40.40 18.34
N GLU A 3 8.33 -40.15 18.18
CA GLU A 3 9.01 -40.21 16.88
C GLU A 3 8.88 -41.59 16.19
N SER A 4 8.44 -42.66 16.94
CA SER A 4 8.34 -44.02 16.43
C SER A 4 6.96 -44.43 15.95
N SER A 5 5.89 -43.68 16.28
CA SER A 5 4.51 -44.15 16.09
C SER A 5 3.74 -43.55 14.91
N GLY A 6 4.33 -42.60 14.21
CA GLY A 6 3.79 -42.00 12.96
C GLY A 6 2.43 -41.31 13.12
N ILE A 7 1.35 -42.04 13.32
CA ILE A 7 -0.02 -41.50 13.36
C ILE A 7 -0.77 -42.07 14.55
N LYS A 8 -1.46 -41.21 15.34
CA LYS A 8 -2.45 -41.58 16.32
C LYS A 8 -3.83 -41.10 15.89
N LYS A 9 -4.82 -41.98 15.95
CA LYS A 9 -6.21 -41.70 15.60
C LYS A 9 -7.12 -41.82 16.80
N TYR A 10 -8.07 -40.90 16.93
CA TYR A 10 -9.07 -40.87 17.98
C TYR A 10 -10.45 -40.67 17.34
N ARG A 11 -11.41 -41.54 17.69
CA ARG A 11 -12.79 -41.34 17.26
C ARG A 11 -13.44 -40.25 18.11
N VAL A 12 -14.11 -39.31 17.44
CA VAL A 12 -14.81 -38.24 18.15
C VAL A 12 -16.13 -38.74 18.66
N MET A 13 -16.41 -38.49 19.95
CA MET A 13 -17.64 -38.87 20.62
C MET A 13 -18.61 -37.70 20.69
N HIS A 14 -19.91 -37.95 20.54
CA HIS A 14 -20.97 -37.02 20.86
C HIS A 14 -21.80 -37.59 22.04
N GLY A 15 -21.50 -37.12 23.24
CA GLY A 15 -21.95 -37.79 24.47
C GLY A 15 -21.38 -39.21 24.57
N GLU A 16 -22.25 -40.21 24.70
CA GLU A 16 -21.86 -41.64 24.75
C GLU A 16 -21.82 -42.32 23.36
N LYS A 17 -22.20 -41.59 22.27
CA LYS A 17 -22.28 -42.16 20.92
C LYS A 17 -21.00 -41.84 20.12
N GLU A 18 -20.50 -42.86 19.43
CA GLU A 18 -19.44 -42.68 18.45
C GLU A 18 -19.95 -41.91 17.21
N THR A 19 -19.14 -41.03 16.73
CA THR A 19 -19.38 -40.33 15.45
C THR A 19 -18.54 -40.94 14.32
N HIS A 20 -18.78 -40.54 13.09
CA HIS A 20 -17.91 -40.89 11.95
C HIS A 20 -16.68 -40.00 11.83
N LEU A 21 -16.49 -39.04 12.76
CA LEU A 21 -15.34 -38.16 12.77
C LEU A 21 -14.14 -38.81 13.44
N ILE A 22 -13.01 -38.72 12.76
CA ILE A 22 -11.70 -39.15 13.29
C ILE A 22 -10.80 -37.93 13.43
N PHE A 23 -10.32 -37.70 14.65
CA PHE A 23 -9.24 -36.76 14.92
C PHE A 23 -7.93 -37.52 14.87
N ALA A 24 -7.03 -37.08 13.94
CA ALA A 24 -5.73 -37.73 13.79
C ALA A 24 -4.59 -36.75 14.04
N ILE A 25 -3.57 -37.22 14.73
CA ILE A 25 -2.33 -36.52 15.01
C ILE A 25 -1.21 -37.25 14.30
N THR A 26 -0.55 -36.58 13.38
CA THR A 26 0.57 -37.13 12.61
C THR A 26 1.84 -36.40 12.99
N TYR A 27 2.84 -37.09 13.49
CA TYR A 27 4.20 -36.58 13.60
C TYR A 27 4.80 -36.46 12.21
N ARG A 28 5.39 -35.33 11.90
CA ARG A 28 6.01 -35.10 10.59
C ARG A 28 7.52 -35.24 10.64
N TYR A 29 8.18 -34.38 11.39
CA TYR A 29 9.61 -34.40 11.59
C TYR A 29 10.03 -33.48 12.75
N LYS A 30 11.25 -33.65 13.20
CA LYS A 30 11.89 -32.77 14.15
C LYS A 30 12.80 -31.80 13.40
N TYR A 31 12.74 -30.54 13.78
CA TYR A 31 13.62 -29.49 13.29
C TYR A 31 14.25 -28.81 14.50
N GLU A 32 15.56 -29.01 14.70
CA GLU A 32 16.27 -28.57 15.90
C GLU A 32 15.59 -29.07 17.20
N GLU A 33 15.10 -28.12 18.02
CA GLU A 33 14.39 -28.42 19.28
C GLU A 33 12.87 -28.56 19.11
N TYR A 34 12.33 -28.31 17.90
CA TYR A 34 10.91 -28.30 17.61
C TYR A 34 10.46 -29.57 16.90
N SER A 35 9.24 -30.01 17.22
CA SER A 35 8.57 -31.09 16.50
C SER A 35 7.37 -30.56 15.72
N LEU A 36 7.27 -30.94 14.45
CA LEU A 36 6.14 -30.57 13.59
C LEU A 36 5.10 -31.69 13.62
N TYR A 37 3.85 -31.30 13.92
CA TYR A 37 2.70 -32.19 13.87
C TYR A 37 1.66 -31.68 12.88
N THR A 38 0.95 -32.62 12.26
CA THR A 38 -0.28 -32.32 11.52
C THR A 38 -1.45 -32.87 12.29
N PHE A 39 -2.45 -32.01 12.51
CA PHE A 39 -3.73 -32.36 13.13
C PHE A 39 -4.78 -32.34 12.04
N THR A 40 -5.56 -33.41 11.94
CA THR A 40 -6.63 -33.52 10.94
C THR A 40 -7.93 -33.99 11.61
N LEU A 41 -9.04 -33.47 11.12
CA LEU A 41 -10.36 -33.96 11.45
C LEU A 41 -11.02 -34.42 10.16
N GLN A 42 -11.39 -35.68 10.09
CA GLN A 42 -11.88 -36.37 8.89
C GLN A 42 -13.22 -37.02 9.15
N ASN A 43 -14.16 -36.89 8.24
CA ASN A 43 -15.37 -37.71 8.21
C ASN A 43 -15.03 -39.00 7.44
N GLU A 44 -15.11 -40.14 8.14
CA GLU A 44 -14.86 -41.48 7.56
C GLU A 44 -16.17 -42.19 7.13
N LEU A 45 -17.29 -41.46 7.07
CA LEU A 45 -18.54 -42.05 6.56
C LEU A 45 -18.38 -42.39 5.07
N ILE A 46 -18.66 -43.64 4.72
CA ILE A 46 -18.68 -44.12 3.33
C ILE A 46 -20.14 -44.14 2.88
N CYS A 47 -20.47 -43.36 1.88
CA CYS A 47 -21.79 -43.30 1.28
C CYS A 47 -21.81 -44.14 0.01
N GLU A 48 -22.69 -45.11 -0.12
CA GLU A 48 -22.87 -45.95 -1.32
C GLU A 48 -23.67 -45.24 -2.41
N THR A 49 -24.36 -44.16 -2.10
CA THR A 49 -25.22 -43.36 -2.96
C THR A 49 -24.81 -41.90 -2.94
N SER A 50 -25.67 -40.98 -3.41
CA SER A 50 -25.40 -39.53 -3.31
C SER A 50 -25.33 -39.09 -1.84
N ILE A 51 -24.33 -38.25 -1.54
CA ILE A 51 -24.14 -37.61 -0.23
C ILE A 51 -25.35 -36.72 0.08
N LYS A 52 -25.94 -36.88 1.28
CA LYS A 52 -27.02 -36.02 1.79
C LYS A 52 -26.51 -35.13 2.91
N ASP A 53 -27.26 -34.08 3.25
CA ASP A 53 -26.90 -33.15 4.33
C ASP A 53 -26.75 -33.86 5.68
N GLU A 54 -27.53 -34.93 5.94
CA GLU A 54 -27.45 -35.75 7.13
C GLU A 54 -26.12 -36.52 7.27
N ASP A 55 -25.41 -36.70 6.17
CA ASP A 55 -24.10 -37.36 6.11
C ASP A 55 -22.93 -36.39 6.32
N CYS A 56 -23.22 -35.10 6.43
CA CYS A 56 -22.24 -34.02 6.52
C CYS A 56 -22.14 -33.43 7.92
N TYR A 57 -20.98 -32.94 8.26
CA TYR A 57 -20.74 -32.13 9.43
C TYR A 57 -20.46 -30.68 8.99
N PHE A 58 -21.18 -29.74 9.60
CA PHE A 58 -21.07 -28.30 9.27
C PHE A 58 -20.33 -27.54 10.37
N GLN A 59 -19.66 -26.43 10.03
CA GLN A 59 -18.95 -25.56 10.97
C GLN A 59 -17.93 -26.32 11.84
N VAL A 60 -17.27 -27.28 11.24
CA VAL A 60 -16.31 -28.13 11.93
C VAL A 60 -15.09 -27.35 12.34
N GLN A 61 -14.76 -27.37 13.62
CA GLN A 61 -13.54 -26.72 14.14
C GLN A 61 -12.99 -27.52 15.32
N PHE A 62 -11.71 -27.31 15.62
CA PHE A 62 -11.08 -27.79 16.83
C PHE A 62 -10.07 -26.79 17.38
N ASP A 63 -9.80 -26.93 18.67
CA ASP A 63 -8.83 -26.11 19.38
C ASP A 63 -7.66 -26.97 19.83
N LEU A 64 -6.46 -26.41 19.75
CA LEU A 64 -5.24 -26.95 20.33
C LEU A 64 -4.81 -26.06 21.47
N SER A 65 -4.49 -26.61 22.60
CA SER A 65 -4.01 -25.90 23.78
C SER A 65 -2.67 -26.45 24.26
N SER A 66 -1.79 -25.59 24.72
CA SER A 66 -0.50 -25.92 25.29
C SER A 66 -0.22 -25.06 26.52
N GLU A 67 0.10 -25.70 27.67
CA GLU A 67 0.46 -24.97 28.89
C GLU A 67 1.74 -24.12 28.70
N LYS A 68 2.71 -24.67 27.98
CA LYS A 68 3.99 -24.00 27.68
C LYS A 68 3.89 -22.99 26.51
N GLY A 69 2.79 -23.02 25.76
CA GLY A 69 2.61 -22.27 24.52
C GLY A 69 3.17 -23.00 23.30
N PHE A 70 2.82 -22.48 22.14
CA PHE A 70 3.32 -22.94 20.85
C PHE A 70 4.48 -22.05 20.42
N PRO A 71 5.62 -22.60 19.99
CA PRO A 71 6.67 -21.84 19.35
C PRO A 71 6.22 -21.36 17.97
N SER A 72 6.74 -20.25 17.48
CA SER A 72 6.55 -19.87 16.08
C SER A 72 7.17 -20.91 15.17
N VAL A 73 6.55 -21.11 14.01
CA VAL A 73 7.13 -21.97 12.96
C VAL A 73 8.51 -21.39 12.61
N PRO A 74 9.58 -22.19 12.72
CA PRO A 74 10.91 -21.73 12.41
C PRO A 74 10.98 -21.31 10.94
N GLU A 75 11.63 -20.19 10.69
CA GLU A 75 12.01 -19.82 9.34
C GLU A 75 12.99 -20.89 8.86
N THR A 76 12.56 -21.78 7.98
CA THR A 76 13.47 -22.71 7.34
C THR A 76 14.44 -21.87 6.52
N GLU A 77 15.70 -21.86 6.89
CA GLU A 77 16.76 -21.33 6.05
C GLU A 77 16.77 -22.15 4.75
N LYS A 78 15.92 -21.74 3.82
CA LYS A 78 16.08 -22.26 2.47
C LYS A 78 17.38 -21.67 1.97
N LEU A 79 18.29 -22.52 1.59
CA LEU A 79 19.49 -22.17 0.83
C LEU A 79 19.06 -21.64 -0.54
N THR A 80 18.50 -20.44 -0.57
CA THR A 80 18.04 -19.80 -1.78
C THR A 80 18.75 -18.45 -1.94
N ASN A 81 19.26 -18.23 -3.13
CA ASN A 81 19.79 -16.94 -3.56
C ASN A 81 18.69 -16.07 -4.21
N ASP A 82 17.41 -16.47 -4.10
CA ASP A 82 16.30 -15.69 -4.62
C ASP A 82 16.15 -14.39 -3.81
N ARG A 83 16.49 -13.28 -4.46
CA ARG A 83 16.48 -11.95 -3.86
C ARG A 83 15.09 -11.49 -3.44
N ASP A 84 14.05 -11.89 -4.17
CA ASP A 84 12.67 -11.49 -3.86
C ASP A 84 12.16 -12.27 -2.65
N TYR A 85 12.49 -13.54 -2.55
CA TYR A 85 12.21 -14.33 -1.36
C TYR A 85 12.89 -13.75 -0.10
N LEU A 86 14.20 -13.47 -0.16
CA LEU A 86 14.94 -12.88 0.95
C LEU A 86 14.40 -11.49 1.34
N SER A 87 14.02 -10.66 0.33
CA SER A 87 13.40 -9.36 0.59
C SER A 87 12.06 -9.49 1.32
N ASN A 88 11.22 -10.44 0.93
CA ASN A 88 9.94 -10.69 1.59
C ASN A 88 10.15 -11.19 3.02
N GLN A 89 11.08 -12.11 3.26
CA GLN A 89 11.44 -12.57 4.60
C GLN A 89 11.88 -11.39 5.48
N MET A 90 12.69 -10.48 4.95
CA MET A 90 13.15 -9.28 5.67
C MET A 90 12.00 -8.34 6.01
N LEU A 91 11.09 -8.08 5.08
CA LEU A 91 9.94 -7.18 5.27
C LEU A 91 8.98 -7.71 6.33
N TYR A 92 8.76 -9.02 6.36
CA TYR A 92 7.80 -9.68 7.26
C TYR A 92 8.42 -10.38 8.46
N ARG A 93 9.72 -10.18 8.74
CA ARG A 93 10.48 -10.86 9.81
C ARG A 93 9.86 -10.78 11.22
N ASN A 94 9.04 -9.75 11.47
CA ASN A 94 8.36 -9.57 12.75
C ASN A 94 6.99 -10.25 12.82
N ILE A 95 6.48 -10.78 11.71
CA ILE A 95 5.22 -11.51 11.66
C ILE A 95 5.54 -12.98 11.96
N LYS A 96 5.00 -13.48 13.07
CA LYS A 96 5.21 -14.86 13.49
C LYS A 96 4.01 -15.71 13.12
N THR A 97 4.27 -16.91 12.59
CA THR A 97 3.27 -17.91 12.24
C THR A 97 3.40 -19.07 13.21
N TYR A 98 2.31 -19.50 13.81
CA TYR A 98 2.31 -20.59 14.80
C TYR A 98 1.71 -21.87 14.24
N ALA A 99 0.90 -21.79 13.21
CA ALA A 99 0.33 -22.93 12.50
C ALA A 99 -0.07 -22.55 11.07
N ILE A 100 -0.23 -23.56 10.23
CA ILE A 100 -0.70 -23.42 8.84
C ILE A 100 -1.94 -24.30 8.68
N GLY A 101 -3.07 -23.71 8.26
CA GLY A 101 -4.29 -24.41 7.95
C GLY A 101 -4.29 -25.04 6.56
N HIS A 102 -4.89 -26.23 6.43
CA HIS A 102 -5.11 -26.92 5.16
C HIS A 102 -6.60 -27.19 5.02
N GLY A 103 -7.26 -26.53 4.10
CA GLY A 103 -8.73 -26.54 3.94
C GLY A 103 -9.48 -25.74 5.03
N CYS A 104 -8.76 -25.09 5.93
CA CYS A 104 -9.27 -24.19 6.97
C CYS A 104 -8.19 -23.14 7.28
N ALA A 105 -8.53 -22.10 8.02
CA ALA A 105 -7.55 -21.19 8.61
C ALA A 105 -7.12 -21.68 9.99
N ALA A 106 -5.89 -21.37 10.40
CA ALA A 106 -5.41 -21.44 11.77
C ALA A 106 -5.44 -20.04 12.38
N VAL A 107 -6.03 -19.89 13.55
CA VAL A 107 -6.25 -18.60 14.23
C VAL A 107 -5.68 -18.67 15.65
N TRP A 108 -5.03 -17.59 16.07
CA TRP A 108 -4.51 -17.40 17.42
C TRP A 108 -4.62 -15.92 17.83
N ASP A 109 -4.51 -15.65 19.12
CA ASP A 109 -4.43 -14.28 19.60
C ASP A 109 -2.98 -13.77 19.52
N GLU A 110 -2.72 -12.83 18.64
CA GLU A 110 -1.40 -12.21 18.44
C GLU A 110 -0.93 -11.40 19.65
N ASN A 111 -1.85 -10.96 20.52
CA ASN A 111 -1.54 -10.16 21.70
C ASN A 111 -1.25 -11.02 22.94
N ALA A 112 -1.63 -12.30 22.91
CA ALA A 112 -1.42 -13.23 24.03
C ALA A 112 -0.14 -14.05 23.81
N LEU A 113 0.99 -13.54 24.28
CA LEU A 113 2.28 -14.25 24.22
C LEU A 113 2.65 -14.84 25.60
N PRO A 114 3.10 -16.11 25.67
CA PRO A 114 3.19 -17.07 24.58
C PRO A 114 1.81 -17.52 24.07
N VAL A 115 1.73 -17.82 22.77
CA VAL A 115 0.47 -18.34 22.18
C VAL A 115 0.15 -19.69 22.76
N LYS A 116 -0.88 -19.79 23.59
CA LYS A 116 -1.29 -21.02 24.29
C LYS A 116 -2.45 -21.74 23.62
N LYS A 117 -3.14 -21.09 22.70
CA LYS A 117 -4.30 -21.65 22.01
C LYS A 117 -4.22 -21.36 20.52
N ILE A 118 -4.47 -22.38 19.71
CA ILE A 118 -4.62 -22.29 18.25
C ILE A 118 -5.95 -22.95 17.91
N SER A 119 -6.78 -22.26 17.14
CA SER A 119 -8.09 -22.73 16.70
C SER A 119 -8.13 -22.88 15.19
N THR A 120 -8.90 -23.84 14.69
CA THR A 120 -9.25 -23.88 13.26
C THR A 120 -10.46 -23.00 12.98
N CYS A 121 -10.55 -22.41 11.80
CA CYS A 121 -11.70 -21.63 11.36
C CYS A 121 -11.96 -21.88 9.88
N ILE A 122 -13.21 -22.21 9.52
CA ILE A 122 -13.60 -22.44 8.11
C ILE A 122 -13.80 -21.12 7.39
N PHE A 123 -14.28 -20.09 8.10
CA PHE A 123 -14.50 -18.74 7.58
C PHE A 123 -13.52 -17.76 8.23
N PRO A 124 -12.28 -17.67 7.73
CA PRO A 124 -11.29 -16.78 8.32
C PRO A 124 -11.72 -15.33 8.16
N MET A 125 -11.63 -14.57 9.24
CA MET A 125 -11.69 -13.12 9.22
C MET A 125 -10.27 -12.58 9.27
N TYR A 126 -9.94 -11.68 8.36
CA TYR A 126 -8.69 -10.96 8.37
C TYR A 126 -8.96 -9.46 8.40
N GLU A 127 -8.53 -8.81 9.45
CA GLU A 127 -8.59 -7.37 9.56
C GLU A 127 -7.37 -6.75 8.89
N MET A 128 -7.60 -6.09 7.75
CA MET A 128 -6.55 -5.34 7.10
C MET A 128 -6.26 -4.06 7.90
N LYS A 129 -5.11 -4.02 8.57
CA LYS A 129 -4.66 -2.80 9.25
C LYS A 129 -4.40 -1.72 8.19
N PRO A 130 -5.04 -0.54 8.31
CA PRO A 130 -4.80 0.54 7.36
C PRO A 130 -3.36 1.04 7.50
N ILE A 131 -2.66 1.15 6.37
CA ILE A 131 -1.37 1.85 6.34
C ILE A 131 -1.69 3.34 6.23
N VAL A 132 -1.42 4.06 7.28
CA VAL A 132 -1.59 5.51 7.34
C VAL A 132 -0.23 6.15 7.06
N PRO A 133 -0.15 7.12 6.11
CA PRO A 133 1.09 7.86 5.90
C PRO A 133 1.50 8.60 7.17
N SER A 134 2.75 8.47 7.56
CA SER A 134 3.29 9.19 8.71
C SER A 134 3.25 10.70 8.44
N ARG A 135 2.94 11.47 9.46
CA ARG A 135 3.20 12.92 9.46
C ARG A 135 4.69 13.14 9.74
N ILE A 136 5.25 14.15 9.10
CA ILE A 136 6.64 14.57 9.35
C ILE A 136 6.57 15.89 10.12
N ASP A 137 7.11 15.92 11.32
CA ASP A 137 7.11 17.11 12.15
C ASP A 137 7.89 18.24 11.46
N GLY A 138 7.28 19.43 11.41
CA GLY A 138 7.85 20.61 10.76
C GLY A 138 7.68 20.65 9.25
N VAL A 139 6.88 19.73 8.67
CA VAL A 139 6.61 19.64 7.23
C VAL A 139 5.11 19.64 7.01
N SER A 140 4.57 20.67 6.31
CA SER A 140 3.13 20.80 6.04
C SER A 140 2.70 20.24 4.70
N LEU A 141 3.59 20.29 3.71
CA LEU A 141 3.41 19.82 2.31
C LEU A 141 2.16 20.40 1.64
N GLU A 142 1.89 21.68 1.88
CA GLU A 142 0.71 22.36 1.33
C GLU A 142 0.94 22.76 -0.12
N MET A 143 0.06 22.30 -1.02
CA MET A 143 0.15 22.59 -2.45
C MET A 143 0.10 24.10 -2.74
N TYR A 144 -0.72 24.85 -2.00
CA TYR A 144 -0.80 26.30 -2.13
C TYR A 144 0.55 26.97 -1.87
N LYS A 145 1.23 26.60 -0.79
CA LYS A 145 2.55 27.16 -0.42
C LYS A 145 3.65 26.78 -1.41
N MET A 146 3.52 25.63 -2.08
CA MET A 146 4.46 25.14 -3.08
C MET A 146 4.10 25.57 -4.51
N SER A 147 2.98 26.28 -4.70
CA SER A 147 2.58 26.83 -5.98
C SER A 147 3.27 28.17 -6.25
N ASP A 148 2.92 28.80 -7.38
CA ASP A 148 3.35 30.15 -7.76
C ASP A 148 2.79 31.26 -6.85
N TYR A 149 1.87 30.95 -5.97
CA TYR A 149 1.37 31.86 -4.91
C TYR A 149 2.22 31.84 -3.65
N GLY A 150 3.05 30.81 -3.44
CA GLY A 150 3.86 30.64 -2.24
C GLY A 150 5.27 31.22 -2.36
N SER A 151 6.01 31.16 -1.25
CA SER A 151 7.44 31.54 -1.21
C SER A 151 8.33 30.40 -1.67
N LYS A 152 9.23 30.69 -2.60
CA LYS A 152 10.24 29.73 -3.07
C LYS A 152 11.16 29.28 -1.95
N GLU A 153 11.59 30.22 -1.12
CA GLU A 153 12.50 29.99 0.01
C GLU A 153 11.86 29.08 1.04
N ALA A 154 10.58 29.32 1.38
CA ALA A 154 9.82 28.45 2.28
C ALA A 154 9.65 27.04 1.70
N THR A 155 9.35 26.93 0.41
CA THR A 155 9.27 25.65 -0.29
C THR A 155 10.59 24.89 -0.22
N PHE A 156 11.71 25.53 -0.53
CA PHE A 156 13.02 24.87 -0.48
C PHE A 156 13.40 24.44 0.93
N ALA A 157 13.11 25.25 1.94
CA ALA A 157 13.36 24.93 3.33
C ALA A 157 12.55 23.69 3.75
N GLU A 158 11.26 23.65 3.42
CA GLU A 158 10.38 22.53 3.74
C GLU A 158 10.79 21.22 3.08
N LEU A 159 11.14 21.27 1.78
CA LEU A 159 11.61 20.09 1.03
C LEU A 159 12.97 19.60 1.56
N THR A 160 13.85 20.52 1.96
CA THR A 160 15.13 20.16 2.59
C THR A 160 14.91 19.43 3.91
N VAL A 161 14.05 19.97 4.78
CA VAL A 161 13.68 19.30 6.06
C VAL A 161 13.09 17.91 5.82
N MET A 162 12.27 17.74 4.80
CA MET A 162 11.73 16.43 4.43
C MET A 162 12.85 15.43 4.08
N CYS A 163 13.84 15.83 3.27
CA CYS A 163 14.99 15.00 2.92
C CYS A 163 15.85 14.68 4.15
N GLU A 164 16.14 15.66 5.01
CA GLU A 164 16.90 15.47 6.26
C GLU A 164 16.24 14.47 7.21
N LYS A 165 14.91 14.55 7.38
CA LYS A 165 14.15 13.59 8.20
C LYS A 165 14.20 12.18 7.61
N TYR A 166 14.14 12.06 6.29
CA TYR A 166 14.27 10.77 5.62
C TYR A 166 15.71 10.22 5.75
N ALA A 167 16.72 11.08 5.60
CA ALA A 167 18.13 10.70 5.83
C ALA A 167 18.36 10.17 7.26
N LYS A 168 17.80 10.87 8.25
CA LYS A 168 17.87 10.41 9.64
C LYS A 168 17.25 9.04 9.82
N TRP A 169 16.06 8.82 9.28
CA TRP A 169 15.39 7.51 9.35
C TRP A 169 16.22 6.40 8.68
N ILE A 170 16.90 6.68 7.54
CA ILE A 170 17.81 5.74 6.88
C ILE A 170 18.98 5.40 7.79
N ASN A 171 19.57 6.39 8.47
CA ASN A 171 20.68 6.17 9.41
C ASN A 171 20.23 5.32 10.61
N ASP A 172 19.03 5.56 11.15
CA ASP A 172 18.44 4.74 12.22
C ASP A 172 18.23 3.27 11.77
N LEU A 173 17.94 3.03 10.49
CA LEU A 173 17.86 1.68 9.92
C LEU A 173 19.24 1.04 9.77
N ASP A 174 20.22 1.81 9.31
CA ASP A 174 21.59 1.35 9.10
C ASP A 174 22.23 0.85 10.40
N GLU A 175 22.04 1.59 11.50
CA GLU A 175 22.51 1.19 12.84
C GLU A 175 21.93 -0.15 13.30
N ARG A 176 20.70 -0.49 12.87
CA ARG A 176 20.03 -1.75 13.22
C ARG A 176 20.50 -2.95 12.41
N ILE A 177 21.21 -2.77 11.30
CA ILE A 177 21.67 -3.85 10.43
C ILE A 177 22.50 -4.86 11.22
N SER A 178 23.32 -4.38 12.16
CA SER A 178 24.18 -5.26 12.98
C SER A 178 23.42 -6.30 13.81
N SER A 179 22.14 -6.03 14.13
CA SER A 179 21.27 -6.91 14.92
C SER A 179 20.43 -7.87 14.06
N ILE A 180 20.56 -7.81 12.73
CA ILE A 180 19.75 -8.59 11.79
C ILE A 180 20.56 -9.79 11.28
N SER A 181 19.93 -10.97 11.21
CA SER A 181 20.56 -12.22 10.74
C SER A 181 20.97 -12.13 9.27
N ASP A 182 20.07 -11.72 8.37
CA ASP A 182 20.38 -11.51 6.94
C ASP A 182 20.82 -10.06 6.70
N ARG A 183 22.08 -9.77 7.05
CA ARG A 183 22.69 -8.45 6.86
C ARG A 183 22.72 -8.02 5.40
N GLY A 184 23.05 -8.94 4.49
CA GLY A 184 23.18 -8.63 3.07
C GLY A 184 21.87 -8.15 2.44
N THR A 185 20.72 -8.71 2.85
CA THR A 185 19.41 -8.22 2.40
C THR A 185 19.06 -6.89 3.05
N ALA A 186 19.37 -6.71 4.35
CA ALA A 186 19.14 -5.44 5.05
C ALA A 186 19.94 -4.30 4.41
N GLU A 187 21.23 -4.50 4.14
CA GLU A 187 22.10 -3.54 3.45
C GLU A 187 21.55 -3.16 2.07
N ARG A 188 21.12 -4.13 1.26
CA ARG A 188 20.51 -3.86 -0.04
C ARG A 188 19.23 -3.00 0.08
N HIS A 189 18.42 -3.21 1.12
CA HIS A 189 17.22 -2.40 1.35
C HIS A 189 17.58 -0.97 1.74
N VAL A 190 18.53 -0.79 2.65
CA VAL A 190 19.00 0.53 3.07
C VAL A 190 19.66 1.28 1.91
N ASP A 191 20.44 0.60 1.08
CA ASP A 191 21.05 1.21 -0.12
C ASP A 191 19.99 1.69 -1.13
N LYS A 192 18.90 0.95 -1.30
CA LYS A 192 17.77 1.43 -2.13
C LYS A 192 17.13 2.70 -1.54
N CYS A 193 16.98 2.77 -0.21
CA CYS A 193 16.50 3.99 0.44
C CYS A 193 17.45 5.17 0.23
N ARG A 194 18.77 4.95 0.33
CA ARG A 194 19.79 5.98 0.02
C ARG A 194 19.72 6.45 -1.44
N GLN A 195 19.49 5.54 -2.38
CA GLN A 195 19.29 5.91 -3.79
C GLN A 195 18.03 6.77 -3.99
N CYS A 196 16.93 6.45 -3.31
CA CYS A 196 15.72 7.27 -3.33
C CYS A 196 15.99 8.66 -2.74
N LEU A 197 16.67 8.74 -1.57
CA LEU A 197 17.03 10.01 -0.95
C LEU A 197 17.89 10.87 -1.90
N LYS A 198 18.93 10.31 -2.49
CA LYS A 198 19.77 11.01 -3.46
C LYS A 198 18.96 11.60 -4.61
N ARG A 199 18.02 10.84 -5.18
CA ARG A 199 17.16 11.33 -6.27
C ARG A 199 16.23 12.44 -5.80
N MET A 200 15.72 12.39 -4.55
CA MET A 200 14.93 13.47 -3.96
C MET A 200 15.77 14.75 -3.80
N GLU A 201 16.96 14.65 -3.24
CA GLU A 201 17.90 15.76 -3.06
C GLU A 201 18.28 16.40 -4.42
N GLU A 202 18.61 15.58 -5.43
CA GLU A 202 18.84 16.06 -6.79
C GLU A 202 17.60 16.78 -7.37
N GLY A 203 16.39 16.32 -7.06
CA GLY A 203 15.14 16.98 -7.41
C GLY A 203 15.02 18.36 -6.76
N VAL A 204 15.30 18.46 -5.45
CA VAL A 204 15.30 19.75 -4.71
C VAL A 204 16.36 20.71 -5.26
N ASP A 205 17.55 20.21 -5.58
CA ASP A 205 18.62 21.06 -6.15
C ASP A 205 18.26 21.57 -7.55
N LEU A 206 17.57 20.75 -8.34
CA LEU A 206 17.05 21.21 -9.64
C LEU A 206 16.01 22.31 -9.50
N LEU A 207 15.13 22.23 -8.49
CA LEU A 207 14.17 23.31 -8.19
C LEU A 207 14.88 24.62 -7.82
N LYS A 208 16.04 24.56 -7.16
CA LYS A 208 16.84 25.75 -6.80
C LYS A 208 17.62 26.35 -7.98
N THR A 209 18.01 25.52 -8.96
CA THR A 209 18.98 25.90 -9.99
C THR A 209 18.38 26.05 -11.39
N ASP A 210 17.21 25.53 -11.69
CA ASP A 210 16.55 25.56 -13.00
C ASP A 210 15.15 26.21 -12.87
N ALA A 211 15.01 27.41 -13.40
CA ALA A 211 13.79 28.23 -13.33
C ALA A 211 12.59 27.56 -14.04
N ASP A 212 12.83 26.84 -15.13
CA ASP A 212 11.77 26.15 -15.88
C ASP A 212 11.23 24.96 -15.07
N ILE A 213 12.13 24.22 -14.40
CA ILE A 213 11.77 23.10 -13.53
C ILE A 213 10.99 23.61 -12.33
N LEU A 214 11.43 24.72 -11.71
CA LEU A 214 10.71 25.33 -10.60
C LEU A 214 9.32 25.81 -11.03
N LEU A 215 9.20 26.52 -12.14
CA LEU A 215 7.91 26.99 -12.65
C LEU A 215 6.96 25.81 -12.92
N ALA A 216 7.44 24.75 -13.58
CA ALA A 216 6.63 23.56 -13.84
C ALA A 216 6.16 22.89 -12.54
N PHE A 217 7.01 22.83 -11.51
CA PHE A 217 6.67 22.31 -10.19
C PHE A 217 5.63 23.16 -9.47
N GLN A 218 5.76 24.48 -9.53
CA GLN A 218 4.79 25.42 -8.94
C GLN A 218 3.42 25.32 -9.62
N LEU A 219 3.38 25.28 -10.94
CA LEU A 219 2.15 25.12 -11.73
C LEU A 219 1.50 23.74 -11.49
N MET A 220 2.29 22.69 -11.34
CA MET A 220 1.81 21.37 -10.94
C MET A 220 1.08 21.45 -9.59
N ASN A 221 1.67 22.07 -8.58
CA ASN A 221 1.04 22.21 -7.26
C ASN A 221 -0.29 22.97 -7.33
N ARG A 222 -0.32 24.06 -8.10
CA ARG A 222 -1.53 24.83 -8.35
C ARG A 222 -2.61 23.98 -9.03
N ALA A 223 -2.27 23.30 -10.13
CA ALA A 223 -3.21 22.45 -10.87
C ALA A 223 -3.75 21.32 -9.99
N MET A 224 -2.93 20.69 -9.15
CA MET A 224 -3.36 19.64 -8.23
C MET A 224 -4.32 20.16 -7.15
N LEU A 225 -4.09 21.36 -6.62
CA LEU A 225 -5.02 22.00 -5.72
C LEU A 225 -6.38 22.29 -6.40
N MET A 226 -6.34 22.92 -7.57
CA MET A 226 -7.55 23.20 -8.36
C MET A 226 -8.31 21.92 -8.72
N GLN A 227 -7.59 20.86 -9.12
CA GLN A 227 -8.18 19.55 -9.41
C GLN A 227 -8.94 19.00 -8.20
N GLN A 228 -8.36 19.09 -7.00
CA GLN A 228 -9.06 18.63 -5.78
C GLN A 228 -10.29 19.45 -5.45
N LEU A 229 -10.22 20.75 -5.60
CA LEU A 229 -11.34 21.66 -5.34
C LEU A 229 -12.50 21.40 -6.30
N HIS A 230 -12.21 21.30 -7.59
CA HIS A 230 -13.23 21.13 -8.62
C HIS A 230 -13.81 19.70 -8.65
N TYR A 231 -12.97 18.67 -8.44
CA TYR A 231 -13.44 17.28 -8.41
C TYR A 231 -14.41 16.99 -7.26
N ASN A 232 -14.31 17.73 -6.16
CA ASN A 232 -15.13 17.53 -4.98
C ASN A 232 -16.43 18.35 -4.99
N LEU A 233 -16.72 19.08 -6.05
CA LEU A 233 -18.02 19.77 -6.20
C LEU A 233 -19.16 18.75 -6.27
N PRO A 234 -20.37 19.13 -5.81
CA PRO A 234 -21.57 18.32 -6.02
C PRO A 234 -21.80 18.00 -7.50
N LEU A 235 -22.23 16.79 -7.79
CA LEU A 235 -22.60 16.41 -9.15
C LEU A 235 -23.65 17.36 -9.71
N GLN A 236 -23.38 17.94 -10.89
CA GLN A 236 -24.26 18.84 -11.58
C GLN A 236 -25.07 18.07 -12.63
N LYS A 237 -26.36 18.34 -12.71
CA LYS A 237 -27.25 17.75 -13.72
C LYS A 237 -27.38 18.70 -14.89
N TRP A 238 -27.00 18.23 -16.06
CA TRP A 238 -27.22 18.93 -17.33
C TRP A 238 -28.58 18.61 -17.86
N THR A 239 -29.27 19.63 -18.38
CA THR A 239 -30.52 19.48 -19.06
C THR A 239 -30.54 20.30 -20.35
N CYS A 240 -31.48 19.99 -21.22
CA CYS A 240 -31.64 20.65 -22.51
C CYS A 240 -33.06 21.17 -22.60
N ASP A 241 -33.24 22.43 -23.03
CA ASP A 241 -34.54 22.97 -23.31
C ASP A 241 -35.04 22.61 -24.71
N ASP A 242 -36.30 23.00 -25.04
CA ASP A 242 -36.91 22.74 -26.35
C ASP A 242 -36.17 23.45 -27.51
N GLY A 243 -35.34 24.42 -27.22
CA GLY A 243 -34.50 25.15 -28.17
C GLY A 243 -33.10 24.53 -28.36
N ASN A 244 -32.85 23.34 -27.79
CA ASN A 244 -31.52 22.67 -27.74
C ASN A 244 -30.42 23.46 -26.99
N ASN A 245 -30.81 24.41 -26.12
CA ASN A 245 -29.81 25.03 -25.23
C ASN A 245 -29.53 24.12 -24.04
N ILE A 246 -28.24 23.92 -23.78
CA ILE A 246 -27.75 23.10 -22.66
C ILE A 246 -27.51 24.00 -21.46
N TYR A 247 -28.05 23.65 -20.30
CA TYR A 247 -27.81 24.37 -19.05
C TYR A 247 -27.76 23.42 -17.83
N LEU A 248 -27.28 23.95 -16.71
CA LEU A 248 -27.24 23.22 -15.43
C LEU A 248 -28.57 23.49 -14.69
N GLU A 249 -29.24 22.43 -14.21
CA GLU A 249 -30.49 22.57 -13.43
C GLU A 249 -30.28 23.35 -12.13
N ASN A 250 -29.22 23.03 -11.40
CA ASN A 250 -28.89 23.66 -10.12
C ASN A 250 -27.39 23.99 -10.09
N PRO A 251 -26.92 25.05 -10.75
CA PRO A 251 -25.53 25.41 -10.78
C PRO A 251 -25.00 25.72 -9.38
N VAL A 252 -23.79 25.36 -9.09
CA VAL A 252 -23.08 25.73 -7.85
C VAL A 252 -23.03 27.27 -7.81
N SER A 253 -23.52 27.85 -6.72
CA SER A 253 -23.64 29.31 -6.59
C SER A 253 -22.28 30.03 -6.53
N VAL A 254 -21.27 29.36 -5.97
CA VAL A 254 -19.90 29.89 -5.85
C VAL A 254 -18.92 28.81 -6.28
N LEU A 255 -18.11 29.10 -7.29
CA LEU A 255 -17.00 28.22 -7.68
C LEU A 255 -15.83 28.39 -6.70
N PRO A 256 -15.09 27.31 -6.40
CA PRO A 256 -13.95 27.38 -5.51
C PRO A 256 -12.85 28.29 -6.08
N ASP A 257 -12.40 29.24 -5.27
CA ASP A 257 -11.24 30.06 -5.54
C ASP A 257 -10.05 29.53 -4.74
N VAL A 258 -8.94 29.28 -5.41
CA VAL A 258 -7.68 28.79 -4.81
C VAL A 258 -7.18 29.73 -3.70
N ASN A 259 -7.44 31.05 -3.83
CA ASN A 259 -7.02 32.09 -2.90
C ASN A 259 -8.01 32.34 -1.76
N ASN A 260 -9.19 31.71 -1.79
CA ASN A 260 -10.24 31.96 -0.82
C ASN A 260 -10.85 30.65 -0.33
N GLU A 261 -10.34 30.13 0.78
CA GLU A 261 -10.80 28.87 1.40
C GLU A 261 -12.27 28.89 1.78
N ASP A 262 -12.90 30.06 1.96
CA ASP A 262 -14.32 30.16 2.31
C ASP A 262 -15.23 29.76 1.15
N THR A 263 -14.69 29.69 -0.06
CA THR A 263 -15.38 29.18 -1.27
C THR A 263 -15.25 27.66 -1.44
N TRP A 264 -14.44 26.98 -0.62
CA TRP A 264 -14.18 25.56 -0.80
C TRP A 264 -15.34 24.72 -0.25
N TYR A 265 -15.83 23.81 -1.09
CA TYR A 265 -16.92 22.94 -0.73
C TYR A 265 -16.53 21.96 0.37
N ASP A 266 -17.37 21.87 1.43
CA ASP A 266 -17.19 20.90 2.52
C ASP A 266 -15.81 20.96 3.21
N LYS A 267 -15.26 22.18 3.35
CA LYS A 267 -13.91 22.39 3.91
C LYS A 267 -13.76 21.89 5.36
N GLU A 268 -14.85 21.75 6.10
CA GLU A 268 -14.84 21.26 7.48
C GLU A 268 -14.56 19.75 7.57
N ASN A 269 -15.04 18.99 6.58
CA ASN A 269 -14.93 17.53 6.56
C ASN A 269 -13.84 17.01 5.60
N LYS A 270 -13.32 17.85 4.71
CA LYS A 270 -12.33 17.46 3.71
C LYS A 270 -11.01 18.20 3.88
N VAL A 271 -9.93 17.46 3.73
CA VAL A 271 -8.58 18.02 3.69
C VAL A 271 -8.17 18.22 2.24
N TYR A 272 -8.02 19.47 1.85
CA TYR A 272 -7.59 19.86 0.51
C TYR A 272 -6.12 20.28 0.49
N GLY A 273 -5.51 20.19 -0.68
CA GLY A 273 -4.26 20.84 -0.99
C GLY A 273 -3.05 20.41 -0.17
N LYS A 274 -3.02 19.17 0.32
CA LYS A 274 -1.86 18.63 1.05
C LYS A 274 -1.35 17.35 0.41
N TRP A 275 -0.04 17.33 0.16
CA TRP A 275 0.65 16.11 -0.23
C TRP A 275 0.88 15.19 0.97
N ARG A 276 0.79 13.90 0.72
CA ARG A 276 1.40 12.91 1.61
C ARG A 276 2.89 12.82 1.32
N PRO A 277 3.75 12.59 2.32
CA PRO A 277 5.20 12.57 2.09
C PRO A 277 5.65 11.67 0.94
N PHE A 278 5.11 10.47 0.83
CA PHE A 278 5.49 9.54 -0.24
C PHE A 278 5.07 10.01 -1.64
N GLN A 279 3.97 10.76 -1.76
CA GLN A 279 3.50 11.31 -3.04
C GLN A 279 4.50 12.35 -3.56
N LEU A 280 4.88 13.28 -2.68
CA LEU A 280 5.84 14.32 -3.04
C LEU A 280 7.25 13.77 -3.25
N ALA A 281 7.68 12.79 -2.43
CA ALA A 281 8.94 12.07 -2.62
C ALA A 281 8.99 11.43 -4.02
N PHE A 282 7.91 10.77 -4.46
CA PHE A 282 7.81 10.20 -5.79
C PHE A 282 7.94 11.27 -6.90
N VAL A 283 7.30 12.43 -6.74
CA VAL A 283 7.42 13.53 -7.68
C VAL A 283 8.86 14.02 -7.71
N LEU A 284 9.48 14.32 -6.57
CA LEU A 284 10.87 14.82 -6.49
C LEU A 284 11.88 13.89 -7.17
N MET A 285 11.77 12.58 -6.92
CA MET A 285 12.64 11.57 -7.55
C MET A 285 12.54 11.57 -9.08
N ASN A 286 11.43 12.02 -9.63
CA ASN A 286 11.17 11.96 -11.07
C ASN A 286 11.34 13.29 -11.81
N LEU A 287 11.54 14.42 -11.12
CA LEU A 287 11.70 15.74 -11.76
C LEU A 287 12.80 15.73 -12.84
N LYS A 288 13.96 15.18 -12.50
CA LYS A 288 15.12 15.12 -13.38
C LYS A 288 14.85 14.30 -14.65
N SER A 289 14.29 13.11 -14.50
CA SER A 289 14.03 12.19 -15.62
C SER A 289 12.95 12.72 -16.57
N MET A 290 11.97 13.48 -16.07
CA MET A 290 10.94 14.11 -16.91
C MET A 290 11.48 15.37 -17.62
N ALA A 291 12.36 16.13 -16.96
CA ALA A 291 12.88 17.39 -17.51
C ALA A 291 14.04 17.21 -18.50
N LYS A 292 14.84 16.12 -18.38
CA LYS A 292 16.08 15.90 -19.16
C LYS A 292 15.98 14.62 -19.99
N LYS A 293 15.87 14.78 -21.33
CA LYS A 293 15.73 13.65 -22.28
C LYS A 293 16.90 12.66 -22.26
N THR A 294 18.10 13.10 -21.91
CA THR A 294 19.34 12.30 -21.88
C THR A 294 19.65 11.70 -20.49
N CYS A 295 18.75 11.82 -19.54
CA CYS A 295 18.94 11.31 -18.18
C CYS A 295 18.91 9.78 -18.16
N THR A 296 19.93 9.14 -17.56
CA THR A 296 20.01 7.68 -17.42
C THR A 296 18.90 7.11 -16.56
N GLU A 297 18.37 7.88 -15.62
CA GLU A 297 17.25 7.50 -14.76
C GLU A 297 15.94 7.24 -15.52
N ARG A 298 15.83 7.67 -16.80
CA ARG A 298 14.67 7.35 -17.65
C ARG A 298 14.50 5.85 -17.93
N SER A 299 15.53 5.04 -17.71
CA SER A 299 15.44 3.58 -17.80
C SER A 299 14.95 2.92 -16.51
N ILE A 300 14.77 3.68 -15.41
CA ILE A 300 14.28 3.18 -14.13
C ILE A 300 12.75 3.10 -14.17
N VAL A 301 12.21 1.99 -13.71
CA VAL A 301 10.78 1.82 -13.45
C VAL A 301 10.55 1.99 -11.95
N ASP A 302 9.88 3.07 -11.58
CA ASP A 302 9.54 3.33 -10.19
C ASP A 302 8.19 2.69 -9.82
N LEU A 303 8.17 1.90 -8.76
CA LEU A 303 6.98 1.25 -8.24
C LEU A 303 6.51 1.94 -6.96
N ILE A 304 5.29 2.47 -6.96
CA ILE A 304 4.62 2.90 -5.72
C ILE A 304 3.82 1.71 -5.19
N TRP A 305 4.32 1.09 -4.14
CA TRP A 305 3.64 0.01 -3.44
C TRP A 305 2.94 0.53 -2.20
N PHE A 306 1.62 0.69 -2.29
CA PHE A 306 0.77 1.19 -1.21
C PHE A 306 -0.62 0.54 -1.32
N PRO A 307 -1.32 0.28 -0.20
CA PRO A 307 -2.68 -0.27 -0.24
C PRO A 307 -3.64 0.58 -1.06
N THR A 308 -4.74 -0.03 -1.47
CA THR A 308 -5.85 0.67 -2.14
C THR A 308 -6.39 1.77 -1.22
N GLY A 309 -6.73 2.94 -1.79
CA GLY A 309 -7.13 4.11 -0.99
C GLY A 309 -5.97 4.93 -0.40
N GLY A 310 -4.72 4.50 -0.56
CA GLY A 310 -3.54 5.21 -0.05
C GLY A 310 -3.16 6.51 -0.77
N GLY A 311 -3.89 6.92 -1.82
CA GLY A 311 -3.62 8.17 -2.54
C GLY A 311 -2.53 8.08 -3.61
N LYS A 312 -2.30 6.90 -4.18
CA LYS A 312 -1.33 6.72 -5.29
C LYS A 312 -1.66 7.58 -6.51
N THR A 313 -2.94 7.77 -6.80
CA THR A 313 -3.42 8.50 -7.97
C THR A 313 -2.97 9.96 -7.96
N GLU A 314 -2.95 10.60 -6.80
CA GLU A 314 -2.47 11.98 -6.68
C GLU A 314 -1.00 12.10 -7.08
N ALA A 315 -0.15 11.14 -6.69
CA ALA A 315 1.26 11.14 -7.10
C ALA A 315 1.40 11.02 -8.62
N TYR A 316 0.60 10.15 -9.27
CA TYR A 316 0.62 10.00 -10.73
C TYR A 316 0.08 11.24 -11.45
N LEU A 317 -1.02 11.81 -10.96
CA LEU A 317 -1.59 13.04 -11.54
C LEU A 317 -0.64 14.21 -11.37
N GLY A 318 -0.02 14.38 -10.20
CA GLY A 318 0.98 15.40 -9.97
C GLY A 318 2.16 15.28 -10.94
N LEU A 319 2.77 14.10 -11.05
CA LEU A 319 3.87 13.88 -11.99
C LEU A 319 3.42 14.09 -13.45
N SER A 320 2.16 13.76 -13.78
CA SER A 320 1.58 13.99 -15.09
C SER A 320 1.44 15.49 -15.39
N ALA A 321 0.90 16.27 -14.45
CA ALA A 321 0.79 17.73 -14.57
C ALA A 321 2.18 18.36 -14.72
N TYR A 322 3.15 17.98 -13.87
CA TYR A 322 4.53 18.44 -14.02
C TYR A 322 5.10 18.14 -15.41
N THR A 323 4.90 16.91 -15.90
CA THR A 323 5.41 16.50 -17.23
C THR A 323 4.79 17.30 -18.36
N ILE A 324 3.51 17.63 -18.26
CA ILE A 324 2.83 18.49 -19.25
C ILE A 324 3.42 19.91 -19.22
N PHE A 325 3.54 20.50 -18.04
CA PHE A 325 4.06 21.86 -17.89
C PHE A 325 5.51 21.98 -18.35
N ILE A 326 6.41 21.10 -17.90
CA ILE A 326 7.83 21.19 -18.28
C ILE A 326 8.04 21.01 -19.80
N ARG A 327 7.25 20.15 -20.45
CA ARG A 327 7.28 20.01 -21.90
C ARG A 327 6.84 21.28 -22.61
N ARG A 328 5.76 21.92 -22.14
CA ARG A 328 5.24 23.16 -22.76
C ARG A 328 6.11 24.37 -22.49
N ILE A 329 6.75 24.47 -21.34
CA ILE A 329 7.71 25.52 -21.00
C ILE A 329 8.92 25.42 -21.94
N LYS A 330 9.49 24.22 -22.10
CA LYS A 330 10.68 24.01 -22.92
C LYS A 330 10.41 24.07 -24.44
N GLU A 331 9.26 23.56 -24.86
CA GLU A 331 8.89 23.40 -26.26
C GLU A 331 7.41 23.74 -26.46
N LYS A 332 7.08 25.03 -26.70
CA LYS A 332 5.68 25.51 -26.79
C LYS A 332 4.81 24.70 -27.78
N ASN A 333 5.39 24.26 -28.89
CA ASN A 333 4.71 23.57 -29.98
C ASN A 333 4.88 22.05 -29.91
N ASN A 334 5.39 21.50 -28.80
CA ASN A 334 5.57 20.07 -28.66
C ASN A 334 4.21 19.36 -28.52
N ALA A 335 3.69 18.88 -29.64
CA ALA A 335 2.45 18.10 -29.71
C ALA A 335 2.71 16.63 -29.42
N GLY A 336 1.64 15.87 -29.21
CA GLY A 336 1.66 14.42 -29.03
C GLY A 336 1.43 13.98 -27.59
N THR A 337 1.32 12.67 -27.42
CA THR A 337 1.02 12.04 -26.13
C THR A 337 2.16 12.24 -25.15
N SER A 338 1.85 12.76 -23.97
CA SER A 338 2.79 12.95 -22.86
C SER A 338 2.72 11.80 -21.85
N ILE A 339 1.51 11.31 -21.58
CA ILE A 339 1.24 10.31 -20.55
C ILE A 339 0.34 9.23 -21.14
N LEU A 340 0.62 7.97 -20.82
CA LEU A 340 -0.23 6.84 -21.11
C LEU A 340 -0.69 6.20 -19.78
N MET A 341 -1.95 6.43 -19.42
CA MET A 341 -2.55 5.82 -18.23
C MET A 341 -3.20 4.48 -18.60
N ARG A 342 -2.85 3.42 -17.86
CA ARG A 342 -3.36 2.06 -18.10
C ARG A 342 -3.95 1.49 -16.82
N TYR A 343 -5.22 1.07 -16.88
CA TYR A 343 -5.96 0.45 -15.78
C TYR A 343 -6.64 -0.84 -16.24
N THR A 344 -6.82 -1.78 -15.32
CA THR A 344 -7.32 -3.12 -15.63
C THR A 344 -8.83 -3.27 -15.47
N LEU A 345 -9.49 -2.48 -14.60
CA LEU A 345 -10.90 -2.60 -14.26
C LEU A 345 -11.73 -1.42 -14.80
N ARG A 346 -12.85 -1.72 -15.45
CA ARG A 346 -13.72 -0.74 -16.13
C ARG A 346 -14.17 0.39 -15.22
N LEU A 347 -14.68 0.09 -14.02
CA LEU A 347 -15.16 1.11 -13.07
C LEU A 347 -14.05 2.03 -12.57
N LEU A 348 -12.88 1.46 -12.24
CA LEU A 348 -11.71 2.23 -11.86
C LEU A 348 -11.21 3.11 -13.02
N THR A 349 -11.37 2.66 -14.25
CA THR A 349 -10.97 3.44 -15.43
C THR A 349 -11.81 4.71 -15.55
N SER A 350 -13.15 4.66 -15.39
CA SER A 350 -14.02 5.82 -15.45
C SER A 350 -13.66 6.86 -14.39
N GLN A 351 -13.52 6.44 -13.13
CA GLN A 351 -13.13 7.33 -12.03
C GLN A 351 -11.76 8.00 -12.25
N GLN A 352 -10.80 7.24 -12.76
CA GLN A 352 -9.46 7.79 -13.03
C GLN A 352 -9.47 8.73 -14.24
N TYR A 353 -10.31 8.46 -15.23
CA TYR A 353 -10.52 9.35 -16.35
C TYR A 353 -11.11 10.70 -15.88
N GLU A 354 -12.15 10.69 -15.07
CA GLU A 354 -12.76 11.92 -14.51
C GLU A 354 -11.73 12.74 -13.73
N ARG A 355 -10.91 12.10 -12.90
CA ARG A 355 -9.86 12.77 -12.13
C ARG A 355 -8.77 13.36 -13.02
N ALA A 356 -8.37 12.63 -14.06
CA ALA A 356 -7.40 13.14 -15.04
C ALA A 356 -7.99 14.27 -15.86
N ALA A 357 -9.26 14.20 -16.29
CA ALA A 357 -9.94 15.27 -16.97
C ALA A 357 -10.03 16.53 -16.11
N ALA A 358 -10.42 16.39 -14.83
CA ALA A 358 -10.43 17.51 -13.88
C ALA A 358 -9.05 18.17 -13.73
N MET A 359 -7.95 17.39 -13.72
CA MET A 359 -6.58 17.91 -13.66
C MET A 359 -6.19 18.65 -14.96
N ILE A 360 -6.63 18.18 -16.12
CA ILE A 360 -6.35 18.84 -17.42
C ILE A 360 -7.13 20.16 -17.54
N CYS A 361 -8.34 20.22 -16.97
CA CYS A 361 -9.18 21.43 -16.98
C CYS A 361 -8.75 22.46 -15.92
N ALA A 362 -8.04 22.03 -14.89
CA ALA A 362 -7.49 22.88 -13.85
C ALA A 362 -6.24 23.65 -14.34
#